data_0cf63dd7240bcce6ac8d6639b039ec5b
#
_entry.id   0cf63dd7240bcce6ac8d6639b039ec5b
#
_cell.length_a   1.000
_cell.length_b   1.000
_cell.length_c   1.000
_cell.angle_alpha   90.00
_cell.angle_beta   90.00
_cell.angle_gamma   90.00
#
_symmetry.space_group_name_H-M   'P 1'
#
loop_
_entity.id
_entity.type
_entity.pdbx_description
1 polymer ?
#
loop_
_entity_poly.entity_id
_entity_poly.type
_entity_poly.pdbx_seq_one_letter_code
_entity_poly.pdbx_strand_id
1 'polypeptide(L)'
;EPDKTYPLGTDVLGRDLLSLIIAGAQQTMLLAVLVVVARMLIGFVLGALAGWLNGSWLDRLIMGIAEIISAFPALLLAMLLILALGIRNGIKPFVIGLCFVGWGEIMQFVRSEVMNIQTRLYIESAVATGLNSLKIIFRHVFPNIAPALISITALEMGAVLMLLGELGFIGIFIGGGAFAELEVFGPPYHYSDVPEWGALLSNVRPYARAYPWTALYPSLAFFVVILGFNLLGEGIRRLIDIVGFRIMRIFNRYTVVALLLIGAGFIWLRGQTGSLAYYQKQAAGFNAETAMQHISTLSDPGWSGRAMGSPGLDAAAQYIADQFRALDVQAAGDNMTYFQERIRQYASLDEIPRFQIDDGRAELVYHQDFVERPSLDLNSGTVHASVRFIAFGELQMVGNVFHQYPLLQDLDYTDEIILLFSEREANYMRAVPHAGLLIVVNDPVALQRHYSLS
;
A
#
# COMPACT_ATOMS: atom_id res chain seq x y z
N GLU A 1 -22.32 -2.61 8.80
CA GLU A 1 -23.16 -3.65 8.15
C GLU A 1 -23.84 -3.08 6.91
N PRO A 2 -24.20 -3.92 5.94
CA PRO A 2 -25.01 -3.48 4.80
C PRO A 2 -26.35 -2.93 5.25
N ASP A 3 -26.71 -1.74 4.74
CA ASP A 3 -27.98 -1.07 5.03
C ASP A 3 -28.53 -0.34 3.79
N LYS A 4 -29.60 0.45 3.95
CA LYS A 4 -30.19 1.21 2.82
C LYS A 4 -29.28 2.32 2.30
N THR A 5 -28.42 2.88 3.15
CA THR A 5 -27.46 3.95 2.80
C THR A 5 -26.19 3.36 2.21
N TYR A 6 -25.73 2.24 2.75
CA TYR A 6 -24.52 1.52 2.32
C TYR A 6 -24.89 0.09 1.90
N PRO A 7 -25.30 -0.14 0.64
CA PRO A 7 -25.83 -1.43 0.20
C PRO A 7 -24.87 -2.61 0.38
N LEU A 8 -23.57 -2.38 0.28
CA LEU A 8 -22.52 -3.39 0.54
C LEU A 8 -21.85 -3.23 1.93
N GLY A 9 -22.38 -2.33 2.76
CA GLY A 9 -21.79 -1.98 4.05
C GLY A 9 -20.58 -1.08 3.94
N THR A 10 -19.95 -0.86 5.07
CA THR A 10 -18.72 -0.07 5.18
C THR A 10 -17.53 -0.95 5.56
N ASP A 11 -16.33 -0.47 5.30
CA ASP A 11 -15.12 -1.05 5.88
C ASP A 11 -14.98 -0.66 7.38
N VAL A 12 -13.90 -1.12 8.01
CA VAL A 12 -13.63 -0.86 9.44
C VAL A 12 -13.38 0.63 9.73
N LEU A 13 -12.96 1.40 8.71
CA LEU A 13 -12.78 2.86 8.79
C LEU A 13 -14.06 3.65 8.50
N GLY A 14 -15.20 2.98 8.28
CA GLY A 14 -16.47 3.62 7.96
C GLY A 14 -16.63 4.06 6.49
N ARG A 15 -15.72 3.67 5.58
CA ARG A 15 -15.77 4.03 4.15
C ARG A 15 -16.75 3.11 3.41
N ASP A 16 -17.54 3.65 2.51
CA ASP A 16 -18.50 2.89 1.69
C ASP A 16 -17.80 1.86 0.79
N LEU A 17 -18.12 0.58 0.99
CA LEU A 17 -17.46 -0.52 0.30
C LEU A 17 -17.82 -0.57 -1.20
N LEU A 18 -19.04 -0.21 -1.57
CA LEU A 18 -19.47 -0.14 -2.98
C LEU A 18 -18.65 0.90 -3.74
N SER A 19 -18.51 2.09 -3.17
CA SER A 19 -17.70 3.17 -3.74
C SER A 19 -16.24 2.77 -3.87
N LEU A 20 -15.68 2.08 -2.87
CA LEU A 20 -14.30 1.58 -2.90
C LEU A 20 -14.10 0.50 -3.99
N ILE A 21 -15.06 -0.40 -4.19
CA ILE A 21 -15.00 -1.42 -5.24
C ILE A 21 -15.08 -0.77 -6.63
N ILE A 22 -15.99 0.16 -6.85
CA ILE A 22 -16.14 0.85 -8.14
C ILE A 22 -14.90 1.69 -8.44
N ALA A 23 -14.43 2.49 -7.49
CA ALA A 23 -13.23 3.31 -7.66
C ALA A 23 -11.96 2.44 -7.82
N GLY A 24 -11.85 1.36 -7.04
CA GLY A 24 -10.71 0.44 -7.08
C GLY A 24 -10.60 -0.35 -8.39
N ALA A 25 -11.73 -0.60 -9.06
CA ALA A 25 -11.76 -1.26 -10.37
C ALA A 25 -10.82 -0.57 -11.36
N GLN A 26 -10.78 0.75 -11.36
CA GLN A 26 -9.95 1.53 -12.29
C GLN A 26 -8.46 1.23 -12.14
N GLN A 27 -7.92 1.24 -10.93
CA GLN A 27 -6.49 1.00 -10.69
C GLN A 27 -6.12 -0.46 -10.96
N THR A 28 -6.96 -1.38 -10.49
CA THR A 28 -6.74 -2.82 -10.68
C THR A 28 -6.80 -3.20 -12.17
N MET A 29 -7.79 -2.67 -12.92
CA MET A 29 -7.89 -2.94 -14.36
C MET A 29 -6.76 -2.28 -15.15
N LEU A 30 -6.38 -1.03 -14.82
CA LEU A 30 -5.27 -0.36 -15.48
C LEU A 30 -3.97 -1.15 -15.33
N LEU A 31 -3.66 -1.60 -14.11
CA LEU A 31 -2.48 -2.42 -13.86
C LEU A 31 -2.56 -3.74 -14.64
N ALA A 32 -3.69 -4.44 -14.60
CA ALA A 32 -3.87 -5.70 -15.31
C ALA A 32 -3.66 -5.53 -16.82
N VAL A 33 -4.25 -4.50 -17.43
CA VAL A 33 -4.07 -4.19 -18.87
C VAL A 33 -2.61 -3.88 -19.19
N LEU A 34 -1.92 -3.06 -18.40
CA LEU A 34 -0.51 -2.75 -18.61
C LEU A 34 0.37 -4.01 -18.57
N VAL A 35 0.14 -4.88 -17.59
CA VAL A 35 0.87 -6.13 -17.44
C VAL A 35 0.60 -7.06 -18.62
N VAL A 36 -0.67 -7.25 -18.99
CA VAL A 36 -1.04 -8.14 -20.11
C VAL A 36 -0.47 -7.64 -21.43
N VAL A 37 -0.57 -6.35 -21.73
CA VAL A 37 0.02 -5.76 -22.94
C VAL A 37 1.53 -5.99 -22.97
N ALA A 38 2.22 -5.77 -21.86
CA ALA A 38 3.67 -5.99 -21.78
C ALA A 38 4.04 -7.47 -21.93
N ARG A 39 3.31 -8.41 -21.28
CA ARG A 39 3.50 -9.86 -21.45
C ARG A 39 3.30 -10.28 -22.89
N MET A 40 2.23 -9.80 -23.53
CA MET A 40 1.91 -10.11 -24.92
C MET A 40 3.01 -9.62 -25.87
N LEU A 41 3.52 -8.40 -25.66
CA LEU A 41 4.61 -7.84 -26.47
C LEU A 41 5.91 -8.63 -26.29
N ILE A 42 6.33 -8.89 -25.05
CA ILE A 42 7.54 -9.64 -24.74
C ILE A 42 7.42 -11.08 -25.28
N GLY A 43 6.31 -11.75 -24.96
CA GLY A 43 6.07 -13.12 -25.39
C GLY A 43 6.01 -13.27 -26.91
N PHE A 44 5.35 -12.33 -27.61
CA PHE A 44 5.31 -12.31 -29.07
C PHE A 44 6.70 -12.10 -29.69
N VAL A 45 7.46 -11.12 -29.22
CA VAL A 45 8.78 -10.81 -29.79
C VAL A 45 9.75 -11.95 -29.56
N LEU A 46 9.83 -12.47 -28.33
CA LEU A 46 10.74 -13.56 -27.99
C LEU A 46 10.29 -14.88 -28.62
N GLY A 47 8.98 -15.16 -28.67
CA GLY A 47 8.44 -16.35 -29.30
C GLY A 47 8.62 -16.36 -30.82
N ALA A 48 8.38 -15.21 -31.47
CA ALA A 48 8.62 -15.06 -32.90
C ALA A 48 10.11 -15.25 -33.26
N LEU A 49 11.00 -14.69 -32.45
CA LEU A 49 12.44 -14.79 -32.62
C LEU A 49 12.92 -16.24 -32.43
N ALA A 50 12.51 -16.87 -31.32
CA ALA A 50 12.86 -18.26 -31.02
C ALA A 50 12.30 -19.25 -32.06
N GLY A 51 11.02 -19.05 -32.46
CA GLY A 51 10.39 -19.90 -33.48
C GLY A 51 11.03 -19.75 -34.87
N TRP A 52 11.36 -18.50 -35.27
CA TRP A 52 12.01 -18.24 -36.54
C TRP A 52 13.42 -18.82 -36.62
N LEU A 53 14.18 -18.74 -35.52
CA LEU A 53 15.54 -19.26 -35.40
C LEU A 53 15.60 -20.65 -34.75
N ASN A 54 14.56 -21.45 -34.95
CA ASN A 54 14.43 -22.77 -34.32
C ASN A 54 15.73 -23.62 -34.40
N GLY A 55 16.11 -24.22 -33.27
CA GLY A 55 17.33 -25.02 -33.11
C GLY A 55 18.62 -24.22 -32.97
N SER A 56 18.59 -22.90 -33.08
CA SER A 56 19.74 -22.02 -32.82
C SER A 56 20.09 -21.91 -31.32
N TRP A 57 21.23 -21.32 -31.05
CA TRP A 57 21.62 -21.05 -29.67
C TRP A 57 20.70 -20.00 -28.98
N LEU A 58 20.16 -19.06 -29.76
CA LEU A 58 19.18 -18.05 -29.27
C LEU A 58 17.86 -18.71 -28.88
N ASP A 59 17.35 -19.62 -29.69
CA ASP A 59 16.15 -20.41 -29.37
C ASP A 59 16.35 -21.16 -28.04
N ARG A 60 17.48 -21.87 -27.91
CA ARG A 60 17.82 -22.61 -26.67
C ARG A 60 17.98 -21.68 -25.44
N LEU A 61 18.57 -20.49 -25.62
CA LEU A 61 18.73 -19.52 -24.54
C LEU A 61 17.36 -18.99 -24.08
N ILE A 62 16.50 -18.57 -25.02
CA ILE A 62 15.17 -18.02 -24.69
C ILE A 62 14.32 -19.09 -23.99
N MET A 63 14.32 -20.32 -24.51
CA MET A 63 13.61 -21.44 -23.89
C MET A 63 14.15 -21.76 -22.50
N GLY A 64 15.47 -21.83 -22.33
CA GLY A 64 16.09 -22.11 -21.05
C GLY A 64 15.76 -21.05 -19.99
N ILE A 65 15.75 -19.76 -20.35
CA ILE A 65 15.33 -18.69 -19.44
C ILE A 65 13.85 -18.85 -19.05
N ALA A 66 12.99 -19.13 -20.04
CA ALA A 66 11.57 -19.33 -19.76
C ALA A 66 11.32 -20.54 -18.84
N GLU A 67 12.02 -21.65 -19.04
CA GLU A 67 11.95 -22.85 -18.21
C GLU A 67 12.42 -22.59 -16.78
N ILE A 68 13.55 -21.87 -16.61
CA ILE A 68 14.05 -21.48 -15.27
C ILE A 68 13.02 -20.64 -14.53
N ILE A 69 12.43 -19.63 -15.20
CA ILE A 69 11.42 -18.76 -14.58
C ILE A 69 10.17 -19.55 -14.20
N SER A 70 9.71 -20.43 -15.10
CA SER A 70 8.51 -21.27 -14.89
C SER A 70 8.69 -22.35 -13.81
N ALA A 71 9.94 -22.68 -13.45
CA ALA A 71 10.23 -23.60 -12.35
C ALA A 71 9.88 -23.02 -10.97
N PHE A 72 9.76 -21.70 -10.86
CA PHE A 72 9.37 -21.04 -9.61
C PHE A 72 7.86 -20.81 -9.57
N PRO A 73 7.22 -20.93 -8.38
CA PRO A 73 5.83 -20.52 -8.22
C PRO A 73 5.65 -19.05 -8.58
N ALA A 74 4.76 -18.76 -9.52
CA ALA A 74 4.55 -17.42 -10.10
C ALA A 74 4.30 -16.36 -9.04
N LEU A 75 3.45 -16.65 -8.04
CA LEU A 75 3.14 -15.74 -6.94
C LEU A 75 4.39 -15.37 -6.12
N LEU A 76 5.20 -16.36 -5.75
CA LEU A 76 6.39 -16.13 -4.92
C LEU A 76 7.44 -15.30 -5.67
N LEU A 77 7.67 -15.60 -6.95
CA LEU A 77 8.64 -14.86 -7.75
C LEU A 77 8.18 -13.43 -8.00
N ALA A 78 6.91 -13.21 -8.32
CA ALA A 78 6.34 -11.88 -8.47
C ALA A 78 6.45 -11.07 -7.16
N MET A 79 6.10 -11.68 -6.02
CA MET A 79 6.22 -11.07 -4.70
C MET A 79 7.65 -10.63 -4.39
N LEU A 80 8.63 -11.52 -4.58
CA LEU A 80 10.05 -11.21 -4.34
C LEU A 80 10.53 -10.04 -5.19
N LEU A 81 10.16 -10.01 -6.48
CA LEU A 81 10.54 -8.91 -7.37
C LEU A 81 9.88 -7.59 -6.98
N ILE A 82 8.59 -7.60 -6.63
CA ILE A 82 7.88 -6.40 -6.20
C ILE A 82 8.51 -5.82 -4.92
N LEU A 83 8.84 -6.68 -3.96
CA LEU A 83 9.47 -6.25 -2.70
C LEU A 83 10.90 -5.77 -2.93
N ALA A 84 11.68 -6.46 -3.76
CA ALA A 84 13.06 -6.06 -4.10
C ALA A 84 13.13 -4.71 -4.83
N LEU A 85 12.13 -4.41 -5.69
CA LEU A 85 12.02 -3.13 -6.40
C LEU A 85 11.42 -2.01 -5.53
N GLY A 86 10.94 -2.35 -4.34
CA GLY A 86 10.32 -1.42 -3.39
C GLY A 86 8.84 -1.17 -3.67
N ILE A 87 7.99 -1.80 -2.91
CA ILE A 87 6.52 -1.75 -3.03
C ILE A 87 5.97 -0.30 -2.99
N ARG A 88 6.65 0.62 -2.31
CA ARG A 88 6.26 2.04 -2.19
C ARG A 88 6.48 2.86 -3.46
N ASN A 89 7.17 2.31 -4.46
CA ASN A 89 7.41 2.98 -5.75
C ASN A 89 6.19 2.94 -6.70
N GLY A 90 5.00 2.68 -6.17
CA GLY A 90 3.72 2.73 -6.88
C GLY A 90 3.51 1.55 -7.82
N ILE A 91 3.01 1.82 -9.04
CA ILE A 91 2.61 0.78 -10.01
C ILE A 91 3.80 0.07 -10.68
N LYS A 92 4.97 0.72 -10.76
CA LYS A 92 6.13 0.22 -11.53
C LYS A 92 6.64 -1.16 -11.06
N PRO A 93 6.86 -1.41 -9.75
CA PRO A 93 7.29 -2.73 -9.27
C PRO A 93 6.32 -3.85 -9.65
N PHE A 94 5.01 -3.56 -9.62
CA PHE A 94 3.98 -4.53 -9.98
C PHE A 94 4.01 -4.87 -11.47
N VAL A 95 4.11 -3.86 -12.34
CA VAL A 95 4.24 -4.10 -13.78
C VAL A 95 5.47 -4.94 -14.08
N ILE A 96 6.63 -4.58 -13.53
CA ILE A 96 7.89 -5.31 -13.78
C ILE A 96 7.81 -6.73 -13.22
N GLY A 97 7.42 -6.90 -11.96
CA GLY A 97 7.36 -8.21 -11.30
C GLY A 97 6.38 -9.17 -11.97
N LEU A 98 5.17 -8.69 -12.27
CA LEU A 98 4.16 -9.51 -12.92
C LEU A 98 4.49 -9.80 -14.40
N CYS A 99 5.09 -8.86 -15.14
CA CYS A 99 5.54 -9.09 -16.50
C CYS A 99 6.64 -10.15 -16.56
N PHE A 100 7.59 -10.09 -15.61
CA PHE A 100 8.72 -11.02 -15.58
C PHE A 100 8.28 -12.48 -15.46
N VAL A 101 7.19 -12.75 -14.76
CA VAL A 101 6.74 -14.12 -14.46
C VAL A 101 5.89 -14.74 -15.56
N GLY A 102 5.12 -13.97 -16.33
CA GLY A 102 4.06 -14.55 -17.17
C GLY A 102 4.31 -14.56 -18.69
N TRP A 103 5.43 -14.05 -19.18
CA TRP A 103 5.70 -13.99 -20.64
C TRP A 103 6.03 -15.34 -21.26
N GLY A 104 6.50 -16.31 -20.47
CA GLY A 104 7.03 -17.58 -20.96
C GLY A 104 5.99 -18.45 -21.68
N GLU A 105 4.77 -18.53 -21.17
CA GLU A 105 3.68 -19.31 -21.80
C GLU A 105 3.28 -18.73 -23.15
N ILE A 106 3.16 -17.40 -23.22
CA ILE A 106 2.85 -16.69 -24.47
C ILE A 106 3.96 -16.89 -25.48
N MET A 107 5.22 -16.82 -25.05
CA MET A 107 6.40 -17.04 -25.88
C MET A 107 6.40 -18.46 -26.46
N GLN A 108 6.16 -19.49 -25.64
CA GLN A 108 6.11 -20.87 -26.11
C GLN A 108 4.99 -21.11 -27.12
N PHE A 109 3.80 -20.52 -26.87
CA PHE A 109 2.69 -20.58 -27.83
C PHE A 109 3.09 -19.91 -29.16
N VAL A 110 3.60 -18.69 -29.14
CA VAL A 110 4.00 -17.97 -30.37
C VAL A 110 5.12 -18.73 -31.10
N ARG A 111 6.12 -19.25 -30.37
CA ARG A 111 7.19 -20.06 -30.92
C ARG A 111 6.66 -21.29 -31.70
N SER A 112 5.75 -22.01 -31.10
CA SER A 112 5.12 -23.20 -31.69
C SER A 112 4.36 -22.84 -32.98
N GLU A 113 3.56 -21.77 -32.94
CA GLU A 113 2.81 -21.31 -34.10
C GLU A 113 3.71 -20.80 -35.24
N VAL A 114 4.78 -20.07 -34.90
CA VAL A 114 5.77 -19.65 -35.92
C VAL A 114 6.42 -20.83 -36.59
N MET A 115 6.82 -21.86 -35.83
CA MET A 115 7.38 -23.07 -36.38
C MET A 115 6.39 -23.82 -37.33
N ASN A 116 5.12 -23.92 -36.92
CA ASN A 116 4.06 -24.52 -37.73
C ASN A 116 3.81 -23.75 -39.03
N ILE A 117 3.88 -22.41 -38.98
CA ILE A 117 3.64 -21.56 -40.14
C ILE A 117 4.85 -21.58 -41.11
N GLN A 118 6.08 -21.67 -40.59
CA GLN A 118 7.30 -21.73 -41.41
C GLN A 118 7.29 -22.85 -42.42
N THR A 119 6.68 -23.97 -42.13
CA THR A 119 6.61 -25.15 -43.04
C THR A 119 5.54 -25.03 -44.14
N ARG A 120 4.84 -23.88 -44.23
CA ARG A 120 3.80 -23.70 -45.25
C ARG A 120 4.40 -23.21 -46.57
N LEU A 121 3.91 -23.76 -47.68
CA LEU A 121 4.38 -23.44 -49.04
C LEU A 121 4.40 -21.98 -49.41
N TYR A 122 3.44 -21.21 -48.89
CA TYR A 122 3.40 -19.76 -49.15
C TYR A 122 4.51 -18.97 -48.43
N ILE A 123 5.03 -19.50 -47.31
CA ILE A 123 6.21 -18.94 -46.65
C ILE A 123 7.48 -19.29 -47.40
N GLU A 124 7.62 -20.52 -47.86
CA GLU A 124 8.75 -20.92 -48.72
C GLU A 124 8.80 -20.06 -49.99
N SER A 125 7.65 -19.80 -50.61
CA SER A 125 7.55 -18.90 -51.76
C SER A 125 7.94 -17.47 -51.41
N ALA A 126 7.55 -16.97 -50.25
CA ALA A 126 7.92 -15.64 -49.79
C ALA A 126 9.43 -15.50 -49.54
N VAL A 127 10.06 -16.55 -48.97
CA VAL A 127 11.53 -16.62 -48.79
C VAL A 127 12.22 -16.67 -50.17
N ALA A 128 11.73 -17.49 -51.08
CA ALA A 128 12.30 -17.62 -52.44
C ALA A 128 12.23 -16.30 -53.24
N THR A 129 11.24 -15.45 -52.96
CA THR A 129 11.14 -14.11 -53.56
C THR A 129 12.02 -13.05 -52.91
N GLY A 130 12.83 -13.43 -51.90
CA GLY A 130 13.78 -12.56 -51.21
C GLY A 130 13.16 -11.63 -50.15
N LEU A 131 11.98 -11.97 -49.65
CA LEU A 131 11.38 -11.19 -48.55
C LEU A 131 12.19 -11.35 -47.26
N ASN A 132 12.46 -10.25 -46.57
CA ASN A 132 13.13 -10.24 -45.26
C ASN A 132 12.27 -10.93 -44.19
N SER A 133 12.90 -11.68 -43.28
CA SER A 133 12.28 -12.42 -42.17
C SER A 133 11.30 -11.59 -41.37
N LEU A 134 11.67 -10.35 -40.99
CA LEU A 134 10.76 -9.43 -40.28
C LEU A 134 9.49 -9.12 -41.09
N LYS A 135 9.63 -8.93 -42.42
CA LYS A 135 8.48 -8.68 -43.28
C LYS A 135 7.57 -9.91 -43.37
N ILE A 136 8.15 -11.12 -43.37
CA ILE A 136 7.40 -12.39 -43.36
C ILE A 136 6.66 -12.52 -42.02
N ILE A 137 7.33 -12.25 -40.88
CA ILE A 137 6.71 -12.32 -39.54
C ILE A 137 5.51 -11.39 -39.47
N PHE A 138 5.65 -10.09 -39.79
CA PHE A 138 4.55 -9.14 -39.67
C PHE A 138 3.47 -9.27 -40.74
N ARG A 139 3.79 -9.70 -41.97
CA ARG A 139 2.84 -9.75 -43.08
C ARG A 139 2.14 -11.11 -43.22
N HIS A 140 2.81 -12.19 -42.81
CA HIS A 140 2.30 -13.53 -42.99
C HIS A 140 2.07 -14.29 -41.68
N VAL A 141 3.00 -14.20 -40.71
CA VAL A 141 2.88 -14.97 -39.47
C VAL A 141 1.91 -14.26 -38.51
N PHE A 142 2.15 -13.01 -38.17
CA PHE A 142 1.33 -12.26 -37.19
C PHE A 142 -0.18 -12.28 -37.52
N PRO A 143 -0.63 -12.02 -38.78
CA PRO A 143 -2.06 -12.08 -39.07
C PRO A 143 -2.69 -13.45 -38.91
N ASN A 144 -1.91 -14.51 -39.06
CA ASN A 144 -2.40 -15.86 -38.87
C ASN A 144 -2.54 -16.26 -37.38
N ILE A 145 -1.66 -15.79 -36.51
CA ILE A 145 -1.71 -16.09 -35.08
C ILE A 145 -2.50 -15.04 -34.27
N ALA A 146 -2.74 -13.86 -34.83
CA ALA A 146 -3.45 -12.77 -34.16
C ALA A 146 -4.81 -13.17 -33.57
N PRO A 147 -5.65 -13.99 -34.24
CA PRO A 147 -6.91 -14.46 -33.65
C PRO A 147 -6.70 -15.19 -32.33
N ALA A 148 -5.76 -16.13 -32.29
CA ALA A 148 -5.44 -16.86 -31.08
C ALA A 148 -4.85 -15.96 -30.00
N LEU A 149 -4.00 -14.98 -30.38
CA LEU A 149 -3.45 -14.01 -29.43
C LEU A 149 -4.52 -13.15 -28.76
N ILE A 150 -5.60 -12.77 -29.48
CA ILE A 150 -6.73 -12.03 -28.89
C ILE A 150 -7.42 -12.88 -27.82
N SER A 151 -7.66 -14.16 -28.09
CA SER A 151 -8.24 -15.08 -27.11
C SER A 151 -7.33 -15.24 -25.88
N ILE A 152 -6.01 -15.44 -26.11
CA ILE A 152 -5.02 -15.55 -25.05
C ILE A 152 -4.95 -14.25 -24.23
N THR A 153 -5.06 -13.08 -24.86
CA THR A 153 -5.07 -11.78 -24.14
C THR A 153 -6.21 -11.71 -23.12
N ALA A 154 -7.39 -12.21 -23.46
CA ALA A 154 -8.51 -12.25 -22.52
C ALA A 154 -8.27 -13.23 -21.36
N LEU A 155 -7.70 -14.40 -21.62
CA LEU A 155 -7.35 -15.38 -20.59
C LEU A 155 -6.25 -14.84 -19.66
N GLU A 156 -5.24 -14.17 -20.22
CA GLU A 156 -4.18 -13.51 -19.45
C GLU A 156 -4.69 -12.41 -18.53
N MET A 157 -5.75 -11.67 -18.92
CA MET A 157 -6.41 -10.72 -18.03
C MET A 157 -6.93 -11.43 -16.78
N GLY A 158 -7.57 -12.59 -16.93
CA GLY A 158 -8.03 -13.40 -15.80
C GLY A 158 -6.88 -13.88 -14.91
N ALA A 159 -5.79 -14.37 -15.51
CA ALA A 159 -4.62 -14.86 -14.78
C ALA A 159 -3.90 -13.76 -14.01
N VAL A 160 -3.72 -12.57 -14.61
CA VAL A 160 -3.10 -11.41 -13.94
C VAL A 160 -3.98 -10.91 -12.79
N LEU A 161 -5.29 -10.83 -12.99
CA LEU A 161 -6.23 -10.44 -11.92
C LEU A 161 -6.21 -11.42 -10.76
N MET A 162 -6.10 -12.72 -11.03
CA MET A 162 -5.96 -13.75 -10.00
C MET A 162 -4.70 -13.52 -9.16
N LEU A 163 -3.53 -13.32 -9.80
CA LEU A 163 -2.28 -13.01 -9.10
C LEU A 163 -2.37 -11.71 -8.29
N LEU A 164 -3.06 -10.68 -8.80
CA LEU A 164 -3.28 -9.43 -8.04
C LEU A 164 -4.16 -9.66 -6.81
N GLY A 165 -5.17 -10.51 -6.92
CA GLY A 165 -6.01 -10.90 -5.78
C GLY A 165 -5.21 -11.66 -4.72
N GLU A 166 -4.38 -12.62 -5.15
CA GLU A 166 -3.50 -13.40 -4.26
C GLU A 166 -2.47 -12.51 -3.55
N LEU A 167 -1.80 -11.62 -4.28
CA LEU A 167 -0.88 -10.64 -3.70
C LEU A 167 -1.58 -9.72 -2.71
N GLY A 168 -2.76 -9.21 -3.06
CA GLY A 168 -3.58 -8.37 -2.19
C GLY A 168 -3.98 -9.08 -0.90
N PHE A 169 -4.39 -10.36 -0.98
CA PHE A 169 -4.73 -11.18 0.20
C PHE A 169 -3.55 -11.38 1.17
N ILE A 170 -2.31 -11.39 0.65
CA ILE A 170 -1.09 -11.45 1.47
C ILE A 170 -0.71 -10.06 2.00
N GLY A 171 -1.39 -8.98 1.57
CA GLY A 171 -1.09 -7.60 1.96
C GLY A 171 -0.08 -6.90 1.03
N ILE A 172 0.13 -7.43 -0.17
CA ILE A 172 1.00 -6.82 -1.18
C ILE A 172 0.14 -6.18 -2.27
N PHE A 173 0.04 -4.86 -2.22
CA PHE A 173 -0.76 -4.06 -3.14
C PHE A 173 -0.05 -2.75 -3.50
N ILE A 174 -0.55 -2.02 -4.50
CA ILE A 174 0.11 -0.84 -5.09
C ILE A 174 0.40 0.21 -4.01
N GLY A 175 1.67 0.61 -3.91
CA GLY A 175 2.11 1.64 -2.96
C GLY A 175 2.33 1.15 -1.53
N GLY A 176 2.00 -0.11 -1.22
CA GLY A 176 2.23 -0.74 0.08
C GLY A 176 1.35 -0.23 1.21
N GLY A 177 0.54 0.79 0.98
CA GLY A 177 -0.42 1.32 1.95
C GLY A 177 0.15 1.86 3.25
N ALA A 178 -0.76 2.11 4.20
CA ALA A 178 -0.48 2.54 5.55
C ALA A 178 -1.24 1.67 6.57
N PHE A 179 -0.85 1.75 7.83
CA PHE A 179 -1.50 1.04 8.93
C PHE A 179 -2.23 2.03 9.83
N ALA A 180 -3.46 1.73 10.19
CA ALA A 180 -4.22 2.44 11.21
C ALA A 180 -4.37 1.55 12.45
N GLU A 181 -4.02 2.06 13.61
CA GLU A 181 -4.29 1.43 14.90
C GLU A 181 -5.70 1.84 15.34
N LEU A 182 -6.63 0.90 15.29
CA LEU A 182 -8.04 1.14 15.65
C LEU A 182 -8.33 0.82 17.12
N GLU A 183 -7.55 -0.09 17.69
CA GLU A 183 -7.67 -0.55 19.08
C GLU A 183 -6.27 -0.69 19.70
N VAL A 184 -6.14 -0.42 20.99
CA VAL A 184 -4.84 -0.45 21.71
C VAL A 184 -4.17 -1.83 21.66
N PHE A 185 -4.95 -2.92 21.56
CA PHE A 185 -4.46 -4.30 21.48
C PHE A 185 -4.98 -5.08 20.28
N GLY A 186 -5.63 -4.39 19.33
CA GLY A 186 -6.16 -5.02 18.11
C GLY A 186 -5.13 -5.11 16.99
N PRO A 187 -5.39 -5.94 15.98
CA PRO A 187 -4.54 -5.98 14.80
C PRO A 187 -4.62 -4.64 14.06
N PRO A 188 -3.48 -4.11 13.55
CA PRO A 188 -3.49 -2.88 12.77
C PRO A 188 -4.27 -3.09 11.46
N TYR A 189 -5.06 -2.09 11.08
CA TYR A 189 -5.80 -2.09 9.82
C TYR A 189 -4.92 -1.58 8.68
N HIS A 190 -4.64 -2.45 7.72
CA HIS A 190 -3.80 -2.14 6.56
C HIS A 190 -4.67 -1.58 5.42
N TYR A 191 -4.47 -0.33 5.02
CA TYR A 191 -5.29 0.33 4.03
C TYR A 191 -4.47 1.08 2.97
N SER A 192 -5.09 1.37 1.84
CA SER A 192 -4.56 2.25 0.81
C SER A 192 -5.40 3.52 0.71
N ASP A 193 -4.74 4.67 0.53
CA ASP A 193 -5.41 5.93 0.23
C ASP A 193 -5.98 5.94 -1.20
N VAL A 194 -5.33 5.19 -2.11
CA VAL A 194 -5.83 4.99 -3.46
C VAL A 194 -6.62 3.69 -3.50
N PRO A 195 -7.95 3.75 -3.77
CA PRO A 195 -8.76 2.54 -3.82
C PRO A 195 -8.23 1.57 -4.86
N GLU A 196 -8.00 0.32 -4.45
CA GLU A 196 -7.71 -0.82 -5.33
C GLU A 196 -8.22 -2.10 -4.69
N TRP A 197 -8.54 -3.10 -5.51
CA TRP A 197 -9.15 -4.32 -5.01
C TRP A 197 -8.21 -5.19 -4.17
N GLY A 198 -6.91 -5.16 -4.47
CA GLY A 198 -5.91 -5.88 -3.67
C GLY A 198 -5.85 -5.35 -2.24
N ALA A 199 -5.87 -4.03 -2.05
CA ALA A 199 -5.88 -3.41 -0.73
C ALA A 199 -7.14 -3.79 0.08
N LEU A 200 -8.30 -3.94 -0.58
CA LEU A 200 -9.53 -4.38 0.09
C LEU A 200 -9.44 -5.82 0.62
N LEU A 201 -8.63 -6.69 -0.03
CA LEU A 201 -8.42 -8.06 0.42
C LEU A 201 -7.37 -8.21 1.54
N SER A 202 -6.54 -7.20 1.77
CA SER A 202 -5.40 -7.29 2.70
C SER A 202 -5.83 -7.54 4.17
N ASN A 203 -7.02 -7.10 4.54
CA ASN A 203 -7.55 -7.21 5.89
C ASN A 203 -8.52 -8.38 6.12
N VAL A 204 -8.70 -9.24 5.12
CA VAL A 204 -9.63 -10.37 5.24
C VAL A 204 -9.28 -11.28 6.42
N ARG A 205 -8.01 -11.62 6.62
CA ARG A 205 -7.57 -12.53 7.69
C ARG A 205 -7.95 -12.06 9.10
N PRO A 206 -7.64 -10.82 9.52
CA PRO A 206 -7.95 -10.36 10.87
C PRO A 206 -9.43 -9.99 11.05
N TYR A 207 -10.12 -9.50 10.00
CA TYR A 207 -11.44 -8.86 10.16
C TYR A 207 -12.62 -9.64 9.57
N ALA A 208 -12.41 -10.72 8.80
CA ALA A 208 -13.50 -11.46 8.14
C ALA A 208 -14.54 -12.04 9.09
N ARG A 209 -14.18 -12.33 10.34
CA ARG A 209 -15.13 -12.85 11.35
C ARG A 209 -16.09 -11.78 11.86
N ALA A 210 -15.58 -10.57 12.07
CA ALA A 210 -16.39 -9.44 12.57
C ALA A 210 -17.13 -8.72 11.44
N TYR A 211 -16.52 -8.64 10.24
CA TYR A 211 -17.03 -7.89 9.10
C TYR A 211 -16.99 -8.75 7.82
N PRO A 212 -17.81 -9.81 7.72
CA PRO A 212 -17.72 -10.79 6.62
C PRO A 212 -17.96 -10.18 5.23
N TRP A 213 -18.74 -9.12 5.12
CA TRP A 213 -18.98 -8.42 3.85
C TRP A 213 -17.72 -7.77 3.27
N THR A 214 -16.76 -7.36 4.10
CA THR A 214 -15.49 -6.78 3.64
C THR A 214 -14.60 -7.79 2.93
N ALA A 215 -14.76 -9.08 3.20
CA ALA A 215 -14.13 -10.17 2.47
C ALA A 215 -14.94 -10.59 1.24
N LEU A 216 -16.26 -10.73 1.40
CA LEU A 216 -17.15 -11.31 0.40
C LEU A 216 -17.24 -10.45 -0.86
N TYR A 217 -17.53 -9.16 -0.73
CA TYR A 217 -17.80 -8.32 -1.91
C TYR A 217 -16.57 -8.02 -2.77
N PRO A 218 -15.39 -7.71 -2.22
CA PRO A 218 -14.19 -7.58 -3.06
C PRO A 218 -13.79 -8.89 -3.73
N SER A 219 -13.91 -10.04 -3.04
CA SER A 219 -13.66 -11.36 -3.63
C SER A 219 -14.64 -11.66 -4.76
N LEU A 220 -15.93 -11.32 -4.57
CA LEU A 220 -16.95 -11.46 -5.61
C LEU A 220 -16.66 -10.57 -6.82
N ALA A 221 -16.18 -9.34 -6.61
CA ALA A 221 -15.77 -8.46 -7.70
C ALA A 221 -14.62 -9.07 -8.54
N PHE A 222 -13.57 -9.58 -7.90
CA PHE A 222 -12.52 -10.34 -8.58
C PHE A 222 -13.09 -11.55 -9.34
N PHE A 223 -13.91 -12.36 -8.66
CA PHE A 223 -14.49 -13.57 -9.26
C PHE A 223 -15.30 -13.26 -10.53
N VAL A 224 -16.21 -12.29 -10.47
CA VAL A 224 -17.06 -11.91 -11.61
C VAL A 224 -16.22 -11.44 -12.80
N VAL A 225 -15.22 -10.63 -12.55
CA VAL A 225 -14.38 -10.09 -13.64
C VAL A 225 -13.43 -11.14 -14.20
N ILE A 226 -12.81 -11.98 -13.37
CA ILE A 226 -11.99 -13.09 -13.81
C ILE A 226 -12.82 -14.08 -14.63
N LEU A 227 -14.00 -14.45 -14.15
CA LEU A 227 -14.93 -15.30 -14.87
C LEU A 227 -15.33 -14.66 -16.21
N GLY A 228 -15.66 -13.36 -16.22
CA GLY A 228 -16.00 -12.60 -17.42
C GLY A 228 -14.90 -12.65 -18.48
N PHE A 229 -13.65 -12.41 -18.11
CA PHE A 229 -12.51 -12.49 -19.03
C PHE A 229 -12.24 -13.92 -19.53
N ASN A 230 -12.37 -14.92 -18.66
CA ASN A 230 -12.22 -16.32 -19.06
C ASN A 230 -13.31 -16.76 -20.05
N LEU A 231 -14.57 -16.41 -19.78
CA LEU A 231 -15.67 -16.68 -20.70
C LEU A 231 -15.53 -15.92 -22.02
N LEU A 232 -15.06 -14.67 -21.97
CA LEU A 232 -14.77 -13.87 -23.15
C LEU A 232 -13.67 -14.52 -24.00
N GLY A 233 -12.56 -14.93 -23.39
CA GLY A 233 -11.46 -15.61 -24.08
C GLY A 233 -11.88 -16.90 -24.74
N GLU A 234 -12.60 -17.77 -24.04
CA GLU A 234 -13.11 -19.01 -24.58
C GLU A 234 -14.22 -18.77 -25.66
N GLY A 235 -15.08 -17.77 -25.45
CA GLY A 235 -16.06 -17.39 -26.46
C GLY A 235 -15.44 -16.88 -27.76
N ILE A 236 -14.41 -16.05 -27.68
CA ILE A 236 -13.65 -15.58 -28.85
C ILE A 236 -12.97 -16.76 -29.54
N ARG A 237 -12.35 -17.66 -28.78
CA ARG A 237 -11.72 -18.86 -29.33
C ARG A 237 -12.71 -19.71 -30.15
N ARG A 238 -13.89 -20.02 -29.58
CA ARG A 238 -14.94 -20.77 -30.28
C ARG A 238 -15.46 -20.09 -31.53
N LEU A 239 -15.63 -18.76 -31.47
CA LEU A 239 -16.05 -17.98 -32.63
C LEU A 239 -15.01 -18.04 -33.76
N ILE A 240 -13.71 -17.97 -33.43
CA ILE A 240 -12.61 -18.09 -34.39
C ILE A 240 -12.62 -19.49 -35.05
N ASP A 241 -12.80 -20.54 -34.27
CA ASP A 241 -12.83 -21.93 -34.76
C ASP A 241 -14.02 -22.19 -35.69
N ILE A 242 -15.20 -21.59 -35.39
CA ILE A 242 -16.44 -21.83 -36.17
C ILE A 242 -16.49 -20.98 -37.45
N VAL A 243 -16.14 -19.69 -37.34
CA VAL A 243 -16.38 -18.68 -38.39
C VAL A 243 -15.17 -18.51 -39.34
N GLY A 244 -14.01 -19.11 -39.00
CA GLY A 244 -12.80 -18.95 -39.80
C GLY A 244 -12.40 -17.49 -39.94
N PHE A 245 -12.24 -16.83 -38.83
CA PHE A 245 -12.16 -15.36 -38.68
C PHE A 245 -11.02 -14.69 -39.43
N ARG A 246 -11.33 -13.98 -40.48
CA ARG A 246 -10.36 -13.11 -41.18
C ARG A 246 -10.23 -11.78 -40.46
N ILE A 247 -9.42 -11.74 -39.42
CA ILE A 247 -9.14 -10.56 -38.57
C ILE A 247 -8.74 -9.33 -39.39
N MET A 248 -8.04 -9.51 -40.50
CA MET A 248 -7.69 -8.40 -41.38
C MET A 248 -8.90 -7.58 -41.87
N ARG A 249 -10.13 -8.13 -41.87
CA ARG A 249 -11.34 -7.36 -42.19
C ARG A 249 -11.83 -6.49 -41.04
N ILE A 250 -11.57 -6.90 -39.79
CA ILE A 250 -11.95 -6.12 -38.61
C ILE A 250 -10.89 -5.05 -38.33
N PHE A 251 -9.61 -5.37 -38.46
CA PHE A 251 -8.53 -4.40 -38.33
C PHE A 251 -8.31 -3.59 -39.61
N ASN A 252 -9.40 -3.12 -40.21
CA ASN A 252 -9.35 -2.12 -41.24
C ASN A 252 -8.91 -0.77 -40.62
N ARG A 253 -8.21 0.07 -41.42
CA ARG A 253 -7.80 1.42 -41.00
C ARG A 253 -8.91 2.23 -40.32
N TYR A 254 -10.16 2.00 -40.71
CA TYR A 254 -11.33 2.69 -40.13
C TYR A 254 -11.65 2.20 -38.72
N THR A 255 -11.55 0.89 -38.44
CA THR A 255 -11.79 0.35 -37.09
C THR A 255 -10.66 0.71 -36.14
N VAL A 256 -9.42 0.75 -36.59
CA VAL A 256 -8.27 1.23 -35.80
C VAL A 256 -8.46 2.70 -35.44
N VAL A 257 -8.83 3.53 -36.42
CA VAL A 257 -9.12 4.96 -36.19
C VAL A 257 -10.32 5.13 -35.23
N ALA A 258 -11.38 4.34 -35.41
CA ALA A 258 -12.54 4.37 -34.52
C ALA A 258 -12.17 4.00 -33.07
N LEU A 259 -11.36 2.94 -32.87
CA LEU A 259 -10.86 2.54 -31.54
C LEU A 259 -9.96 3.62 -30.92
N LEU A 260 -9.10 4.24 -31.70
CA LEU A 260 -8.27 5.36 -31.23
C LEU A 260 -9.11 6.57 -30.86
N LEU A 261 -10.15 6.90 -31.64
CA LEU A 261 -11.07 7.99 -31.34
C LEU A 261 -11.92 7.69 -30.09
N ILE A 262 -12.38 6.46 -29.94
CA ILE A 262 -13.12 6.03 -28.72
C ILE A 262 -12.18 6.11 -27.51
N GLY A 263 -10.95 5.63 -27.62
CA GLY A 263 -9.94 5.71 -26.56
C GLY A 263 -9.58 7.16 -26.20
N ALA A 264 -9.35 8.00 -27.21
CA ALA A 264 -9.08 9.43 -27.01
C ALA A 264 -10.29 10.15 -26.40
N GLY A 265 -11.50 9.83 -26.88
CA GLY A 265 -12.76 10.36 -26.32
C GLY A 265 -12.96 9.95 -24.87
N PHE A 266 -12.66 8.70 -24.54
CA PHE A 266 -12.71 8.20 -23.16
C PHE A 266 -11.69 8.89 -22.24
N ILE A 267 -10.44 9.07 -22.70
CA ILE A 267 -9.40 9.79 -21.96
C ILE A 267 -9.80 11.25 -21.78
N TRP A 268 -10.36 11.88 -22.80
CA TRP A 268 -10.84 13.26 -22.74
C TRP A 268 -12.00 13.42 -21.77
N LEU A 269 -13.03 12.55 -21.86
CA LEU A 269 -14.17 12.56 -20.94
C LEU A 269 -13.72 12.36 -19.49
N ARG A 270 -12.77 11.47 -19.26
CA ARG A 270 -12.20 11.21 -17.95
C ARG A 270 -11.43 12.41 -17.39
N GLY A 271 -10.76 13.20 -18.24
CA GLY A 271 -10.12 14.45 -17.85
C GLY A 271 -11.11 15.56 -17.44
N GLN A 272 -12.37 15.46 -17.90
CA GLN A 272 -13.42 16.44 -17.62
C GLN A 272 -14.40 15.98 -16.53
N THR A 273 -14.50 14.67 -16.30
CA THR A 273 -15.48 14.08 -15.38
C THR A 273 -14.78 13.13 -14.40
N GLY A 274 -15.23 13.11 -13.17
CA GLY A 274 -14.75 12.21 -12.14
C GLY A 274 -13.98 12.89 -11.01
N SER A 275 -13.64 12.11 -10.00
CA SER A 275 -12.97 12.58 -8.78
C SER A 275 -11.63 13.28 -9.08
N LEU A 276 -10.86 12.76 -10.05
CA LEU A 276 -9.56 13.34 -10.41
C LEU A 276 -9.70 14.78 -10.95
N ALA A 277 -10.65 15.00 -11.87
CA ALA A 277 -10.92 16.34 -12.42
C ALA A 277 -11.43 17.30 -11.34
N TYR A 278 -12.26 16.78 -10.41
CA TYR A 278 -12.71 17.53 -9.25
C TYR A 278 -11.55 17.93 -8.35
N TYR A 279 -10.69 16.98 -7.96
CA TYR A 279 -9.51 17.27 -7.13
C TYR A 279 -8.49 18.16 -7.82
N GLN A 280 -8.27 18.00 -9.13
CA GLN A 280 -7.39 18.90 -9.89
C GLN A 280 -7.94 20.34 -9.92
N LYS A 281 -9.25 20.49 -10.07
CA LYS A 281 -9.90 21.81 -10.01
C LYS A 281 -9.78 22.42 -8.61
N GLN A 282 -9.96 21.64 -7.57
CA GLN A 282 -9.77 22.10 -6.17
C GLN A 282 -8.29 22.41 -5.89
N ALA A 283 -7.37 21.56 -6.36
CA ALA A 283 -5.93 21.79 -6.22
C ALA A 283 -5.46 23.06 -6.96
N ALA A 284 -6.06 23.38 -8.12
CA ALA A 284 -5.78 24.63 -8.83
C ALA A 284 -6.23 25.89 -8.06
N GLY A 285 -7.20 25.74 -7.15
CA GLY A 285 -7.63 26.80 -6.22
C GLY A 285 -6.80 26.89 -4.93
N PHE A 286 -5.83 25.96 -4.73
CA PHE A 286 -4.99 25.97 -3.54
C PHE A 286 -4.04 27.17 -3.55
N ASN A 287 -4.12 27.97 -2.50
CA ASN A 287 -3.22 29.11 -2.28
C ASN A 287 -2.20 28.75 -1.21
N ALA A 288 -0.96 28.54 -1.64
CA ALA A 288 0.14 28.18 -0.75
C ALA A 288 0.47 29.29 0.27
N GLU A 289 0.28 30.55 -0.09
CA GLU A 289 0.52 31.70 0.77
C GLU A 289 -0.49 31.74 1.93
N THR A 290 -1.78 31.53 1.62
CA THR A 290 -2.84 31.44 2.65
C THR A 290 -2.61 30.26 3.58
N ALA A 291 -2.24 29.08 3.02
CA ALA A 291 -1.90 27.91 3.83
C ALA A 291 -0.71 28.18 4.77
N MET A 292 0.33 28.87 4.26
CA MET A 292 1.49 29.24 5.05
C MET A 292 1.16 30.28 6.14
N GLN A 293 0.22 31.20 5.89
CA GLN A 293 -0.30 32.12 6.91
C GLN A 293 -1.00 31.37 8.04
N HIS A 294 -1.84 30.38 7.74
CA HIS A 294 -2.45 29.54 8.78
C HIS A 294 -1.40 28.78 9.59
N ILE A 295 -0.39 28.19 8.92
CA ILE A 295 0.71 27.50 9.60
C ILE A 295 1.48 28.46 10.51
N SER A 296 1.87 29.64 10.02
CA SER A 296 2.63 30.61 10.79
C SER A 296 1.84 31.12 12.01
N THR A 297 0.53 31.40 11.84
CA THR A 297 -0.35 31.81 12.93
C THR A 297 -0.48 30.71 13.98
N LEU A 298 -0.77 29.47 13.54
CA LEU A 298 -0.92 28.33 14.46
C LEU A 298 0.41 27.89 15.10
N SER A 299 1.55 28.26 14.54
CA SER A 299 2.88 27.94 15.07
C SER A 299 3.51 29.09 15.85
N ASP A 300 2.76 30.14 16.11
CA ASP A 300 3.27 31.32 16.85
C ASP A 300 3.75 30.90 18.26
N PRO A 301 5.01 31.19 18.62
CA PRO A 301 5.52 30.89 19.95
C PRO A 301 4.71 31.55 21.09
N GLY A 302 4.02 32.65 20.80
CA GLY A 302 3.14 33.33 21.76
C GLY A 302 1.98 32.46 22.25
N TRP A 303 1.65 31.37 21.53
CA TRP A 303 0.61 30.43 21.93
C TRP A 303 1.15 29.24 22.76
N SER A 304 2.39 29.33 23.23
CA SER A 304 2.99 28.37 24.18
C SER A 304 2.79 26.91 23.86
N GLY A 305 2.89 26.51 22.55
CA GLY A 305 2.79 25.14 22.09
C GLY A 305 1.38 24.52 22.10
N ARG A 306 0.35 25.24 22.54
CA ARG A 306 -1.06 24.78 22.57
C ARG A 306 -1.28 23.52 23.41
N ALA A 307 -0.58 23.40 24.54
CA ALA A 307 -0.77 22.30 25.47
C ALA A 307 -2.23 22.25 25.99
N MET A 308 -2.71 21.07 26.32
CA MET A 308 -4.06 20.91 26.90
C MET A 308 -4.25 21.79 28.12
N GLY A 309 -5.38 22.53 28.15
CA GLY A 309 -5.69 23.46 29.26
C GLY A 309 -4.93 24.77 29.22
N SER A 310 -4.13 25.05 28.19
CA SER A 310 -3.41 26.31 28.05
C SER A 310 -4.24 27.38 27.33
N PRO A 311 -4.07 28.68 27.64
CA PRO A 311 -4.69 29.74 26.85
C PRO A 311 -4.35 29.73 25.36
N GLY A 312 -3.18 29.19 24.99
CA GLY A 312 -2.78 29.03 23.59
C GLY A 312 -3.60 27.99 22.84
N LEU A 313 -4.06 26.91 23.51
CA LEU A 313 -5.00 25.97 22.91
C LEU A 313 -6.35 26.64 22.64
N ASP A 314 -6.87 27.39 23.58
CA ASP A 314 -8.15 28.11 23.45
C ASP A 314 -8.08 29.15 22.32
N ALA A 315 -6.98 29.89 22.23
CA ALA A 315 -6.74 30.83 21.14
C ALA A 315 -6.67 30.16 19.78
N ALA A 316 -6.00 29.00 19.65
CA ALA A 316 -5.94 28.23 18.45
C ALA A 316 -7.30 27.68 18.05
N ALA A 317 -8.06 27.14 19.00
CA ALA A 317 -9.42 26.61 18.75
C ALA A 317 -10.35 27.75 18.28
N GLN A 318 -10.30 28.94 18.90
CA GLN A 318 -11.07 30.08 18.46
C GLN A 318 -10.68 30.57 17.06
N TYR A 319 -9.38 30.62 16.76
CA TYR A 319 -8.89 30.96 15.42
C TYR A 319 -9.46 30.04 14.36
N ILE A 320 -9.43 28.72 14.60
CA ILE A 320 -10.00 27.72 13.67
C ILE A 320 -11.50 27.90 13.51
N ALA A 321 -12.23 28.14 14.59
CA ALA A 321 -13.66 28.37 14.55
C ALA A 321 -14.01 29.65 13.74
N ASP A 322 -13.21 30.69 13.85
CA ASP A 322 -13.39 31.93 13.07
C ASP A 322 -13.12 31.68 11.56
N GLN A 323 -12.12 30.85 11.21
CA GLN A 323 -11.90 30.46 9.82
C GLN A 323 -13.09 29.66 9.27
N PHE A 324 -13.63 28.71 10.03
CA PHE A 324 -14.83 27.97 9.59
C PHE A 324 -16.04 28.88 9.42
N ARG A 325 -16.22 29.86 10.27
CA ARG A 325 -17.28 30.86 10.15
C ARG A 325 -17.10 31.74 8.91
N ALA A 326 -15.88 32.13 8.60
CA ALA A 326 -15.55 32.93 7.42
C ALA A 326 -15.80 32.13 6.10
N LEU A 327 -15.77 30.80 6.15
CA LEU A 327 -16.04 29.90 5.04
C LEU A 327 -17.50 29.41 4.96
N ASP A 328 -18.41 30.00 5.76
CA ASP A 328 -19.82 29.59 5.88
C ASP A 328 -20.03 28.10 6.20
N VAL A 329 -19.05 27.46 6.86
CA VAL A 329 -19.20 26.09 7.33
C VAL A 329 -20.23 26.07 8.47
N GLN A 330 -21.22 25.19 8.39
CA GLN A 330 -22.24 25.09 9.45
C GLN A 330 -21.62 24.54 10.74
N ALA A 331 -21.94 25.20 11.86
CA ALA A 331 -21.54 24.72 13.17
C ALA A 331 -22.30 23.42 13.52
N ALA A 332 -21.56 22.37 13.90
CA ALA A 332 -22.09 21.04 14.22
C ALA A 332 -21.56 20.48 15.55
N GLY A 333 -20.88 21.29 16.33
CA GLY A 333 -20.42 20.95 17.67
C GLY A 333 -21.52 21.06 18.73
N ASP A 334 -21.12 21.01 20.00
CA ASP A 334 -22.04 21.07 21.13
C ASP A 334 -22.80 22.38 21.11
N ASN A 335 -24.11 22.32 21.36
CA ASN A 335 -25.01 23.49 21.35
C ASN A 335 -24.94 24.31 20.03
N MET A 336 -24.74 23.68 18.89
CA MET A 336 -24.60 24.32 17.56
C MET A 336 -23.40 25.30 17.49
N THR A 337 -22.36 25.02 18.23
CA THR A 337 -21.07 25.72 18.14
C THR A 337 -20.09 24.99 17.21
N TYR A 338 -18.87 25.51 17.03
CA TYR A 338 -17.78 24.80 16.33
C TYR A 338 -16.95 23.92 17.28
N PHE A 339 -17.35 23.85 18.57
CA PHE A 339 -16.59 23.16 19.61
C PHE A 339 -17.33 21.89 20.05
N GLN A 340 -16.54 20.87 20.39
CA GLN A 340 -16.97 19.70 21.13
C GLN A 340 -16.15 19.63 22.42
N GLU A 341 -16.80 19.86 23.56
CA GLU A 341 -16.13 19.84 24.85
C GLU A 341 -15.92 18.38 25.32
N ARG A 342 -14.72 18.07 25.75
CA ARG A 342 -14.39 16.79 26.37
C ARG A 342 -13.54 17.00 27.61
N ILE A 343 -14.01 16.48 28.74
CA ILE A 343 -13.22 16.43 29.94
C ILE A 343 -12.18 15.33 29.83
N ARG A 344 -10.91 15.71 29.94
CA ARG A 344 -9.78 14.78 29.96
C ARG A 344 -8.91 15.12 31.17
N GLN A 345 -8.48 14.06 31.87
CA GLN A 345 -7.41 14.21 32.88
C GLN A 345 -6.07 14.29 32.11
N TYR A 346 -5.25 15.24 32.47
CA TYR A 346 -3.89 15.37 31.95
C TYR A 346 -2.94 15.76 33.08
N ALA A 347 -1.69 15.32 32.95
CA ALA A 347 -0.62 15.75 33.84
C ALA A 347 0.03 17.03 33.32
N SER A 348 0.20 18.03 34.13
CA SER A 348 0.98 19.23 33.80
C SER A 348 2.11 19.38 34.83
N LEU A 349 3.21 19.97 34.38
CA LEU A 349 4.30 20.31 35.26
C LEU A 349 3.95 21.61 35.99
N ASP A 350 4.03 21.61 37.30
CA ASP A 350 3.88 22.82 38.14
C ASP A 350 5.15 23.69 38.07
N GLU A 351 6.32 23.02 37.95
CA GLU A 351 7.62 23.67 37.82
C GLU A 351 8.51 22.91 36.81
N ILE A 352 9.49 23.61 36.26
CA ILE A 352 10.49 22.96 35.39
C ILE A 352 11.30 21.96 36.22
N PRO A 353 11.35 20.67 35.84
CA PRO A 353 12.13 19.65 36.53
C PRO A 353 13.61 20.03 36.58
N ARG A 354 14.25 19.82 37.71
CA ARG A 354 15.69 20.00 37.88
C ARG A 354 16.32 18.66 38.18
N PHE A 355 17.43 18.37 37.52
CA PHE A 355 18.19 17.17 37.74
C PHE A 355 19.66 17.53 37.99
N GLN A 356 20.12 17.26 39.22
CA GLN A 356 21.48 17.54 39.67
C GLN A 356 22.17 16.24 40.05
N ILE A 357 23.44 16.13 39.70
CA ILE A 357 24.30 14.99 40.02
C ILE A 357 25.39 15.47 40.99
N ASP A 358 25.70 14.61 41.95
CA ASP A 358 26.83 14.81 42.87
C ASP A 358 26.75 16.10 43.66
N ASP A 359 25.60 16.31 44.36
CA ASP A 359 25.29 17.45 45.18
C ASP A 359 25.45 18.82 44.50
N GLY A 360 25.09 18.84 43.21
CA GLY A 360 25.11 20.07 42.42
C GLY A 360 26.39 20.36 41.68
N ARG A 361 27.32 19.42 41.62
CA ARG A 361 28.56 19.53 40.79
C ARG A 361 28.26 19.51 39.30
N ALA A 362 27.18 18.84 38.88
CA ALA A 362 26.68 18.86 37.52
C ALA A 362 25.16 19.03 37.53
N GLU A 363 24.64 19.98 36.77
CA GLU A 363 23.22 20.20 36.54
C GLU A 363 22.91 19.87 35.08
N LEU A 364 21.95 18.98 34.87
CA LEU A 364 21.45 18.62 33.53
C LEU A 364 20.37 19.61 33.09
N VAL A 365 20.43 19.98 31.83
CA VAL A 365 19.51 20.99 31.27
C VAL A 365 18.24 20.28 30.78
N TYR A 366 17.11 20.70 31.32
CA TYR A 366 15.81 20.22 30.93
C TYR A 366 15.55 20.48 29.45
N HIS A 367 15.00 19.49 28.73
CA HIS A 367 14.77 19.47 27.28
C HIS A 367 16.05 19.39 26.42
N GLN A 368 17.22 19.41 26.98
CA GLN A 368 18.49 19.20 26.28
C GLN A 368 19.13 17.86 26.68
N ASP A 369 19.25 17.61 27.97
CA ASP A 369 19.91 16.44 28.52
C ASP A 369 18.90 15.41 29.05
N PHE A 370 17.74 15.84 29.47
CA PHE A 370 16.66 14.99 29.98
C PHE A 370 15.28 15.58 29.71
N VAL A 371 14.26 14.70 29.75
CA VAL A 371 12.84 15.02 29.72
C VAL A 371 12.11 14.15 30.73
N GLU A 372 11.00 14.64 31.23
CA GLU A 372 10.08 13.86 32.03
C GLU A 372 9.29 12.87 31.16
N ARG A 373 8.81 11.81 31.78
CA ARG A 373 7.83 10.92 31.17
C ARG A 373 6.50 11.10 31.91
N PRO A 374 5.54 11.84 31.34
CA PRO A 374 4.27 12.09 31.99
C PRO A 374 3.54 10.77 32.30
N SER A 375 3.04 10.64 33.54
CA SER A 375 2.16 9.55 33.94
C SER A 375 1.08 10.12 34.87
N LEU A 376 -0.14 9.59 34.79
CA LEU A 376 -1.24 10.02 35.66
C LEU A 376 -1.04 9.60 37.12
N ASP A 377 -0.08 8.70 37.39
CA ASP A 377 0.25 8.19 38.71
C ASP A 377 1.50 8.85 39.32
N LEU A 378 1.96 9.97 38.77
CA LEU A 378 3.16 10.65 39.24
C LEU A 378 2.92 11.36 40.59
N ASN A 379 3.80 11.04 41.54
CA ASN A 379 3.97 11.86 42.75
C ASN A 379 4.95 13.02 42.44
N SER A 380 4.60 14.20 42.85
CA SER A 380 5.49 15.37 42.81
C SER A 380 6.38 15.38 44.05
N GLY A 381 7.61 15.86 43.93
CA GLY A 381 8.51 16.00 45.06
C GLY A 381 9.98 16.08 44.66
N THR A 382 10.82 16.24 45.67
CA THR A 382 12.29 16.24 45.53
C THR A 382 12.81 14.89 46.05
N VAL A 383 13.62 14.20 45.23
CA VAL A 383 14.25 12.94 45.62
C VAL A 383 15.76 13.12 45.66
N HIS A 384 16.36 12.75 46.79
CA HIS A 384 17.81 12.63 46.98
C HIS A 384 18.13 11.18 47.25
N ALA A 385 18.69 10.50 46.28
CA ALA A 385 18.97 9.08 46.39
C ALA A 385 20.18 8.69 45.53
N SER A 386 20.81 7.57 45.89
CA SER A 386 21.85 7.00 45.06
C SER A 386 21.26 6.36 43.80
N VAL A 387 22.03 6.40 42.68
CA VAL A 387 21.62 5.80 41.43
C VAL A 387 22.17 4.39 41.35
N ARG A 388 21.28 3.41 41.13
CA ARG A 388 21.64 2.01 40.88
C ARG A 388 21.32 1.62 39.45
N PHE A 389 22.33 1.14 38.75
CA PHE A 389 22.15 0.52 37.44
C PHE A 389 21.66 -0.93 37.59
N ILE A 390 20.57 -1.25 36.90
CA ILE A 390 20.01 -2.61 36.81
C ILE A 390 20.06 -3.05 35.36
N ALA A 391 20.82 -4.11 35.08
CA ALA A 391 20.76 -4.83 33.82
C ALA A 391 19.85 -6.05 33.98
N PHE A 392 18.75 -6.08 33.23
CA PHE A 392 17.96 -7.28 33.11
C PHE A 392 18.68 -8.28 32.19
N GLY A 393 18.92 -9.49 32.66
CA GLY A 393 19.35 -10.60 31.82
C GLY A 393 18.31 -10.92 30.74
N GLU A 394 18.69 -11.71 29.73
CA GLU A 394 17.77 -12.16 28.69
C GLU A 394 16.56 -12.87 29.34
N LEU A 395 15.35 -12.54 28.85
CA LEU A 395 14.13 -13.23 29.21
C LEU A 395 14.25 -14.72 28.83
N GLN A 396 14.36 -15.61 29.80
CA GLN A 396 14.38 -17.03 29.54
C GLN A 396 12.97 -17.59 29.47
N MET A 397 12.67 -18.32 28.43
CA MET A 397 11.42 -19.04 28.28
C MET A 397 11.56 -20.41 28.95
N VAL A 398 10.81 -20.62 30.04
CA VAL A 398 10.71 -21.94 30.69
C VAL A 398 9.28 -22.44 30.47
N GLY A 399 9.13 -23.44 29.62
CA GLY A 399 7.84 -23.85 29.11
C GLY A 399 7.20 -22.80 28.21
N ASN A 400 5.91 -22.46 28.42
CA ASN A 400 5.19 -21.44 27.69
C ASN A 400 5.13 -20.08 28.42
N VAL A 401 5.93 -19.88 29.46
CA VAL A 401 5.92 -18.68 30.30
C VAL A 401 7.31 -18.06 30.30
N PHE A 402 7.37 -16.73 30.05
CA PHE A 402 8.60 -15.97 30.18
C PHE A 402 8.87 -15.73 31.67
N HIS A 403 9.98 -16.23 32.15
CA HIS A 403 10.48 -15.97 33.51
C HIS A 403 11.59 -14.95 33.46
N GLN A 404 11.48 -13.92 34.28
CA GLN A 404 12.49 -12.91 34.50
C GLN A 404 13.19 -13.18 35.84
N TYR A 405 14.51 -13.21 35.83
CA TYR A 405 15.29 -13.31 37.07
C TYR A 405 16.01 -12.00 37.30
N PRO A 406 16.04 -11.46 38.54
CA PRO A 406 15.34 -11.95 39.77
C PRO A 406 13.83 -11.71 39.69
N LEU A 407 13.06 -12.45 40.46
CA LEU A 407 11.61 -12.23 40.57
C LEU A 407 11.37 -10.83 41.14
N LEU A 408 10.59 -10.02 40.44
CA LEU A 408 10.30 -8.63 40.78
C LEU A 408 9.68 -8.44 42.18
N GLN A 409 9.04 -9.50 42.71
CA GLN A 409 8.36 -9.47 43.99
C GLN A 409 9.29 -9.38 45.23
N ASP A 410 10.58 -9.70 45.06
CA ASP A 410 11.57 -9.73 46.13
C ASP A 410 12.50 -8.49 46.08
N LEU A 411 12.23 -7.52 45.20
CA LEU A 411 13.07 -6.35 45.01
C LEU A 411 12.44 -5.12 45.69
N ASP A 412 13.22 -4.41 46.46
CA ASP A 412 12.87 -3.15 47.06
C ASP A 412 14.02 -2.13 46.88
N TYR A 413 13.71 -1.07 46.20
CA TYR A 413 14.64 0.04 45.89
C TYR A 413 14.06 1.37 46.36
N THR A 414 13.29 1.38 47.43
CA THR A 414 12.56 2.59 47.92
C THR A 414 13.47 3.78 48.13
N ASP A 415 14.75 3.58 48.50
CA ASP A 415 15.72 4.64 48.71
C ASP A 415 16.72 4.84 47.55
N GLU A 416 16.47 4.22 46.40
CA GLU A 416 17.39 4.27 45.27
C GLU A 416 16.68 4.72 43.97
N ILE A 417 17.39 5.45 43.13
CA ILE A 417 16.98 5.78 41.77
C ILE A 417 17.50 4.69 40.84
N ILE A 418 16.62 4.08 40.07
CA ILE A 418 16.96 2.99 39.16
C ILE A 418 17.33 3.56 37.80
N LEU A 419 18.49 3.18 37.26
CA LEU A 419 18.93 3.52 35.92
C LEU A 419 18.79 2.32 34.99
N LEU A 420 18.11 2.51 33.87
CA LEU A 420 17.81 1.49 32.86
C LEU A 420 18.20 1.99 31.45
N PHE A 421 18.45 1.06 30.54
CA PHE A 421 18.76 1.37 29.13
C PHE A 421 17.61 1.06 28.15
N SER A 422 16.45 0.62 28.64
CA SER A 422 15.34 0.18 27.81
C SER A 422 13.99 0.59 28.40
N GLU A 423 13.12 1.15 27.57
CA GLU A 423 11.72 1.43 27.96
C GLU A 423 10.93 0.16 28.33
N ARG A 424 11.28 -0.96 27.72
CA ARG A 424 10.66 -2.26 28.04
C ARG A 424 10.96 -2.66 29.48
N GLU A 425 12.21 -2.50 29.92
CA GLU A 425 12.64 -2.77 31.28
C GLU A 425 11.96 -1.81 32.28
N ALA A 426 11.83 -0.55 31.91
CA ALA A 426 11.13 0.45 32.73
C ALA A 426 9.67 0.09 33.03
N ASN A 427 8.96 -0.50 32.09
CA ASN A 427 7.58 -0.93 32.30
C ASN A 427 7.46 -2.07 33.36
N TYR A 428 8.46 -2.93 33.44
CA TYR A 428 8.51 -3.96 34.50
C TYR A 428 8.86 -3.38 35.87
N MET A 429 9.78 -2.40 35.91
CA MET A 429 10.21 -1.78 37.18
C MET A 429 9.16 -0.86 37.81
N ARG A 430 8.11 -0.47 37.10
CA ARG A 430 7.01 0.35 37.66
C ARG A 430 6.30 -0.30 38.85
N ALA A 431 6.28 -1.64 38.88
CA ALA A 431 5.65 -2.40 39.98
C ALA A 431 6.57 -2.61 41.17
N VAL A 432 7.84 -2.25 41.08
CA VAL A 432 8.86 -2.41 42.14
C VAL A 432 8.98 -1.10 42.88
N PRO A 433 8.98 -1.07 44.23
CA PRO A 433 9.21 0.13 45.01
C PRO A 433 10.57 0.77 44.66
N HIS A 434 10.59 2.06 44.32
CA HIS A 434 11.80 2.81 43.98
C HIS A 434 11.61 4.29 44.23
N ALA A 435 12.71 5.02 44.51
CA ALA A 435 12.69 6.47 44.70
C ALA A 435 12.51 7.23 43.37
N GLY A 436 13.04 6.69 42.28
CA GLY A 436 12.90 7.27 40.96
C GLY A 436 13.35 6.32 39.85
N LEU A 437 12.95 6.59 38.60
CA LEU A 437 13.28 5.79 37.43
C LEU A 437 13.92 6.66 36.35
N LEU A 438 15.15 6.34 35.95
CA LEU A 438 15.88 6.98 34.86
C LEU A 438 16.02 6.01 33.70
N ILE A 439 15.66 6.45 32.50
CA ILE A 439 15.82 5.68 31.28
C ILE A 439 16.83 6.40 30.38
N VAL A 440 17.92 5.71 30.02
CA VAL A 440 18.88 6.24 29.06
C VAL A 440 18.44 5.89 27.65
N VAL A 441 18.27 6.89 26.80
CA VAL A 441 17.88 6.72 25.41
C VAL A 441 19.08 7.01 24.52
N ASN A 442 19.55 6.01 23.78
CA ASN A 442 20.70 6.15 22.87
C ASN A 442 20.34 6.78 21.53
N ASP A 443 19.08 7.07 21.26
CA ASP A 443 18.61 7.64 20.00
C ASP A 443 18.16 9.11 20.19
N PRO A 444 18.95 10.09 19.69
CA PRO A 444 18.59 11.50 19.79
C PRO A 444 17.28 11.83 19.02
N VAL A 445 16.86 10.99 18.06
CA VAL A 445 15.60 11.14 17.34
C VAL A 445 14.41 10.69 18.21
N ALA A 446 14.61 9.73 19.11
CA ALA A 446 13.59 9.31 20.07
C ALA A 446 13.25 10.42 21.06
N LEU A 447 14.24 11.19 21.52
CA LEU A 447 14.02 12.39 22.34
C LEU A 447 13.15 13.40 21.60
N GLN A 448 13.43 13.70 20.33
CA GLN A 448 12.62 14.63 19.52
C GLN A 448 11.20 14.16 19.28
N ARG A 449 10.94 12.84 19.22
CA ARG A 449 9.57 12.32 19.08
C ARG A 449 8.71 12.56 20.32
N HIS A 450 9.30 12.56 21.49
CA HIS A 450 8.57 12.93 22.72
C HIS A 450 8.18 14.40 22.74
N TYR A 451 8.95 15.29 22.13
CA TYR A 451 8.62 16.72 21.98
C TYR A 451 7.44 16.99 21.03
N SER A 452 7.18 16.12 20.06
CA SER A 452 6.10 16.33 19.10
C SER A 452 4.73 15.86 19.59
N LEU A 453 4.63 15.29 20.79
CA LEU A 453 3.41 14.77 21.40
C LEU A 453 2.99 15.51 22.68
N SER A 454 3.79 16.46 23.16
CA SER A 454 3.47 17.32 24.31
C SER A 454 2.95 18.69 23.90
#